data_abf25b2ca1031fa92fd045bc4b7d8716
#
_entry.id   abf25b2ca1031fa92fd045bc4b7d8716
#
_cell.length_a   1.000
_cell.length_b   1.000
_cell.length_c   1.000
_cell.angle_alpha   90.00
_cell.angle_beta   90.00
_cell.angle_gamma   90.00
#
_symmetry.space_group_name_H-M   'P 1'
#
loop_
_entity.id
_entity.type
_entity.pdbx_description
1 polymer ?
#
loop_
_entity_poly.entity_id
_entity_poly.type
_entity_poly.pdbx_seq_one_letter_code
_entity_poly.pdbx_strand_id
1 'polypeptide(L)'
;LVGDPAGRRLFVACALDDAVTIVDLESRRVAWSVSVTLDPGDREGATPTSLALADGGRRLFVANSDNNDVAVIDASASPPVVEGFLPVGRYPTAVALDPDGNLLVVDGKAARTFANPDGPQPDRAPGGSGNPNYVLRRQEGDIRRIPTKALEDLAARTREVFANRPIRPETKLVPAFSRIHHVIYIIKENRTYDQVLGDDPRGNGDPSLVLFGDNVMPNHHALAREFTLLDNFYCNAEVSADGHNWSTAAFANDYVQKIYPQNYSRRGREYDFDGARPIAYPRSGYLWDAAERADLSVRSYGEFVRNGATPERPAWTPVPGLKDRFDPAYRAFDLSYRDVDRAAEWLREFAEFEKNGDLPALEIVHLPNDHTAATKAGMRTPTAMAADNDLALGRIIEAVSRSRYFRDTAVFVVEDDSQNGPDHVDCHRSVAFVVSAYTPRARVDHRMYSTASVVATIEKILGLPPLSQYDERAPLMAFEFSGRLDVRPYRAVPARTALDSRNPRRGGLSRDSGRLDLRREDSAPEGPFNEILYRAVQGRSAPAPRVRFGVRAAGRDD
;
A
#
# COMPACT_ATOMS: atom_id res chain seq x y z
N LEU A 1 7.01 -17.35 -21.49
CA LEU A 1 7.97 -18.17 -22.25
C LEU A 1 7.62 -18.14 -23.75
N VAL A 2 8.65 -18.01 -24.62
CA VAL A 2 8.48 -18.16 -26.07
C VAL A 2 9.71 -18.85 -26.67
N GLY A 3 9.48 -19.85 -27.54
CA GLY A 3 10.53 -20.53 -28.30
C GLY A 3 10.82 -19.83 -29.62
N ASP A 4 12.08 -19.86 -30.09
CA ASP A 4 12.39 -19.35 -31.42
C ASP A 4 11.83 -20.32 -32.50
N PRO A 5 11.51 -19.82 -33.69
CA PRO A 5 10.97 -20.67 -34.77
C PRO A 5 11.93 -21.79 -35.21
N ALA A 6 13.24 -21.64 -34.99
CA ALA A 6 14.22 -22.66 -35.30
C ALA A 6 14.35 -23.74 -34.20
N GLY A 7 13.63 -23.58 -33.07
CA GLY A 7 13.64 -24.53 -31.95
C GLY A 7 14.97 -24.62 -31.19
N ARG A 8 15.81 -23.62 -31.29
CA ARG A 8 17.17 -23.61 -30.66
C ARG A 8 17.22 -22.81 -29.36
N ARG A 9 16.37 -21.82 -29.19
CA ARG A 9 16.38 -20.92 -28.04
C ARG A 9 15.01 -20.84 -27.38
N LEU A 10 15.00 -20.75 -26.04
CA LEU A 10 13.84 -20.44 -25.25
C LEU A 10 14.09 -19.11 -24.53
N PHE A 11 13.17 -18.17 -24.70
CA PHE A 11 13.16 -16.89 -24.00
C PHE A 11 12.24 -16.98 -22.80
N VAL A 12 12.71 -16.51 -21.65
CA VAL A 12 12.03 -16.59 -20.37
C VAL A 12 11.98 -15.19 -19.76
N ALA A 13 10.79 -14.64 -19.58
CA ALA A 13 10.61 -13.43 -18.78
C ALA A 13 10.77 -13.77 -17.29
N CYS A 14 11.73 -13.14 -16.63
CA CYS A 14 12.05 -13.30 -15.22
C CYS A 14 11.62 -12.02 -14.48
N ALA A 15 10.37 -11.98 -14.05
CA ALA A 15 9.73 -10.78 -13.50
C ALA A 15 10.48 -10.21 -12.29
N LEU A 16 10.97 -11.07 -11.40
CA LEU A 16 11.71 -10.66 -10.20
C LEU A 16 13.18 -10.29 -10.45
N ASP A 17 13.70 -10.59 -11.65
CA ASP A 17 15.09 -10.28 -12.03
C ASP A 17 15.18 -9.11 -13.01
N ASP A 18 14.04 -8.51 -13.37
CA ASP A 18 13.95 -7.44 -14.38
C ASP A 18 14.70 -7.79 -15.67
N ALA A 19 14.64 -9.05 -16.08
CA ALA A 19 15.44 -9.58 -17.16
C ALA A 19 14.69 -10.59 -18.04
N VAL A 20 15.19 -10.76 -19.26
CA VAL A 20 14.86 -11.91 -20.10
C VAL A 20 16.04 -12.87 -20.12
N THR A 21 15.82 -14.07 -19.64
CA THR A 21 16.80 -15.16 -19.72
C THR A 21 16.63 -15.95 -21.01
N ILE A 22 17.73 -16.19 -21.72
CA ILE A 22 17.75 -16.93 -22.97
C ILE A 22 18.46 -18.25 -22.73
N VAL A 23 17.74 -19.35 -22.94
CA VAL A 23 18.25 -20.71 -22.77
C VAL A 23 18.56 -21.30 -24.15
N ASP A 24 19.74 -21.78 -24.32
CA ASP A 24 20.12 -22.62 -25.46
C ASP A 24 19.57 -24.03 -25.23
N LEU A 25 18.71 -24.49 -26.14
CA LEU A 25 17.97 -25.75 -25.97
C LEU A 25 18.85 -26.99 -26.34
N GLU A 26 19.92 -26.85 -27.12
CA GLU A 26 20.84 -27.93 -27.42
C GLU A 26 21.72 -28.24 -26.20
N SER A 27 22.37 -27.20 -25.65
CA SER A 27 23.25 -27.36 -24.48
C SER A 27 22.45 -27.41 -23.17
N ARG A 28 21.17 -27.00 -23.17
CA ARG A 28 20.27 -26.85 -21.99
C ARG A 28 20.88 -25.93 -20.92
N ARG A 29 21.53 -24.87 -21.33
CA ARG A 29 22.18 -23.89 -20.46
C ARG A 29 21.66 -22.48 -20.75
N VAL A 30 21.74 -21.62 -19.75
CA VAL A 30 21.53 -20.19 -19.95
C VAL A 30 22.66 -19.66 -20.83
N ALA A 31 22.29 -19.13 -22.00
CA ALA A 31 23.24 -18.49 -22.90
C ALA A 31 23.44 -17.02 -22.54
N TRP A 32 22.33 -16.32 -22.25
CA TRP A 32 22.31 -14.88 -21.96
C TRP A 32 21.25 -14.53 -20.94
N SER A 33 21.47 -13.45 -20.19
CA SER A 33 20.43 -12.73 -19.44
C SER A 33 20.52 -11.26 -19.82
N VAL A 34 19.38 -10.70 -20.28
CA VAL A 34 19.30 -9.33 -20.79
C VAL A 34 18.40 -8.53 -19.85
N SER A 35 18.95 -7.51 -19.19
CA SER A 35 18.17 -6.59 -18.38
C SER A 35 17.21 -5.78 -19.26
N VAL A 36 16.00 -5.57 -18.80
CA VAL A 36 14.96 -4.75 -19.44
C VAL A 36 14.60 -3.52 -18.61
N THR A 37 15.43 -3.18 -17.63
CA THR A 37 15.34 -1.91 -16.90
C THR A 37 15.60 -0.73 -17.84
N LEU A 38 15.05 0.44 -17.51
CA LEU A 38 15.22 1.64 -18.34
C LEU A 38 16.66 2.15 -18.29
N ASP A 39 17.29 2.12 -17.10
CA ASP A 39 18.69 2.49 -16.92
C ASP A 39 19.46 1.34 -16.24
N PRO A 40 20.74 1.13 -16.59
CA PRO A 40 21.62 0.24 -15.84
C PRO A 40 21.73 0.68 -14.38
N GLY A 41 21.38 -0.19 -13.45
CA GLY A 41 21.42 0.11 -12.02
C GLY A 41 20.12 0.68 -11.45
N ASP A 42 19.04 0.75 -12.23
CA ASP A 42 17.70 0.98 -11.69
C ASP A 42 17.38 -0.07 -10.62
N ARG A 43 16.56 0.36 -9.65
CA ARG A 43 16.03 -0.54 -8.63
C ARG A 43 14.99 -1.48 -9.22
N GLU A 44 14.67 -2.54 -8.49
CA GLU A 44 13.62 -3.51 -8.83
C GLU A 44 12.32 -2.81 -9.25
N GLY A 45 11.67 -3.33 -10.30
CA GLY A 45 10.36 -2.86 -10.72
C GLY A 45 10.16 -2.68 -12.23
N ALA A 46 10.98 -3.26 -13.12
CA ALA A 46 10.60 -3.34 -14.54
C ALA A 46 9.51 -4.40 -14.75
N THR A 47 9.65 -5.55 -14.09
CA THR A 47 8.65 -6.63 -14.05
C THR A 47 8.28 -7.14 -15.45
N PRO A 48 9.20 -7.79 -16.18
CA PRO A 48 8.89 -8.40 -17.47
C PRO A 48 7.95 -9.59 -17.31
N THR A 49 6.78 -9.57 -17.99
CA THR A 49 5.72 -10.56 -17.78
C THR A 49 5.29 -11.32 -19.02
N SER A 50 5.46 -10.74 -20.21
CA SER A 50 5.03 -11.36 -21.46
C SER A 50 6.01 -11.11 -22.60
N LEU A 51 6.09 -12.07 -23.52
CA LEU A 51 7.05 -12.09 -24.62
C LEU A 51 6.34 -12.37 -25.94
N ALA A 52 6.74 -11.66 -27.02
CA ALA A 52 6.34 -11.97 -28.38
C ALA A 52 7.55 -11.86 -29.33
N LEU A 53 7.76 -12.87 -30.19
CA LEU A 53 8.82 -12.89 -31.19
C LEU A 53 8.29 -12.47 -32.56
N ALA A 54 9.07 -11.61 -33.23
CA ALA A 54 8.83 -11.13 -34.58
C ALA A 54 10.01 -11.44 -35.52
N ASP A 55 9.84 -11.14 -36.80
CA ASP A 55 10.90 -11.16 -37.83
C ASP A 55 11.63 -12.50 -37.89
N GLY A 56 10.90 -13.62 -37.76
CA GLY A 56 11.53 -14.95 -37.78
C GLY A 56 12.41 -15.25 -36.56
N GLY A 57 12.17 -14.61 -35.41
CA GLY A 57 12.93 -14.81 -34.17
C GLY A 57 14.10 -13.83 -33.99
N ARG A 58 14.17 -12.77 -34.83
CA ARG A 58 15.19 -11.73 -34.68
C ARG A 58 14.86 -10.66 -33.68
N ARG A 59 13.57 -10.29 -33.55
CA ARG A 59 13.13 -9.25 -32.65
C ARG A 59 12.23 -9.84 -31.56
N LEU A 60 12.48 -9.44 -30.32
CA LEU A 60 11.69 -9.84 -29.17
C LEU A 60 11.05 -8.60 -28.52
N PHE A 61 9.74 -8.64 -28.32
CA PHE A 61 8.98 -7.67 -27.53
C PHE A 61 8.76 -8.21 -26.13
N VAL A 62 8.97 -7.37 -25.13
CA VAL A 62 8.87 -7.71 -23.71
C VAL A 62 7.96 -6.71 -23.00
N ALA A 63 6.81 -7.16 -22.51
CA ALA A 63 5.96 -6.32 -21.66
C ALA A 63 6.59 -6.16 -20.29
N ASN A 64 6.97 -4.93 -19.94
CA ASN A 64 7.47 -4.54 -18.63
C ASN A 64 6.34 -3.91 -17.82
N SER A 65 5.69 -4.72 -16.99
CA SER A 65 4.41 -4.37 -16.36
C SER A 65 4.50 -3.11 -15.50
N ASP A 66 5.50 -2.99 -14.64
CA ASP A 66 5.61 -1.87 -13.71
C ASP A 66 6.28 -0.63 -14.33
N ASN A 67 7.02 -0.80 -15.43
CA ASN A 67 7.55 0.34 -16.19
C ASN A 67 6.53 0.98 -17.14
N ASN A 68 5.38 0.31 -17.40
CA ASN A 68 4.39 0.77 -18.38
C ASN A 68 4.96 0.92 -19.80
N ASP A 69 5.83 -0.01 -20.19
CA ASP A 69 6.46 -0.02 -21.51
C ASP A 69 6.56 -1.42 -22.10
N VAL A 70 6.97 -1.49 -23.37
CA VAL A 70 7.41 -2.71 -24.02
C VAL A 70 8.84 -2.51 -24.48
N ALA A 71 9.76 -3.29 -23.91
CA ALA A 71 11.14 -3.33 -24.40
C ALA A 71 11.22 -4.05 -25.77
N VAL A 72 12.03 -3.52 -26.65
CA VAL A 72 12.33 -4.07 -27.97
C VAL A 72 13.77 -4.56 -27.97
N ILE A 73 13.98 -5.88 -28.17
CA ILE A 73 15.29 -6.52 -28.11
C ILE A 73 15.67 -7.06 -29.50
N ASP A 74 16.86 -6.73 -29.99
CA ASP A 74 17.51 -7.49 -31.08
C ASP A 74 17.98 -8.83 -30.52
N ALA A 75 17.20 -9.86 -30.75
CA ALA A 75 17.47 -11.22 -30.31
C ALA A 75 18.44 -11.95 -31.27
N SER A 76 18.82 -11.35 -32.41
CA SER A 76 19.81 -11.90 -33.34
C SER A 76 21.23 -11.45 -33.01
N ALA A 77 21.41 -10.39 -32.27
CA ALA A 77 22.71 -9.94 -31.77
C ALA A 77 23.32 -10.94 -30.78
N SER A 78 24.63 -10.91 -30.62
CA SER A 78 25.37 -11.80 -29.70
C SER A 78 26.40 -10.98 -28.90
N PRO A 79 26.11 -10.59 -27.66
CA PRO A 79 24.87 -10.81 -26.89
C PRO A 79 23.66 -10.05 -27.46
N PRO A 80 22.42 -10.52 -27.17
CA PRO A 80 21.20 -9.78 -27.48
C PRO A 80 21.17 -8.41 -26.80
N VAL A 81 20.58 -7.40 -27.48
CA VAL A 81 20.65 -5.99 -27.06
C VAL A 81 19.25 -5.37 -27.06
N VAL A 82 18.93 -4.60 -26.02
CA VAL A 82 17.74 -3.74 -25.99
C VAL A 82 17.95 -2.58 -26.96
N GLU A 83 17.12 -2.51 -28.00
CA GLU A 83 17.15 -1.43 -29.01
C GLU A 83 16.44 -0.16 -28.52
N GLY A 84 15.44 -0.31 -27.63
CA GLY A 84 14.65 0.77 -27.07
C GLY A 84 13.34 0.29 -26.46
N PHE A 85 12.45 1.25 -26.18
CA PHE A 85 11.19 1.02 -25.47
C PHE A 85 10.02 1.70 -26.19
N LEU A 86 8.84 1.09 -26.11
CA LEU A 86 7.58 1.63 -26.62
C LEU A 86 6.68 1.99 -25.42
N PRO A 87 6.15 3.22 -25.35
CA PRO A 87 5.19 3.59 -24.31
C PRO A 87 3.86 2.89 -24.55
N VAL A 88 3.28 2.34 -23.48
CA VAL A 88 2.00 1.64 -23.51
C VAL A 88 1.08 2.13 -22.38
N GLY A 89 0.03 1.39 -22.05
CA GLY A 89 -0.83 1.67 -20.91
C GLY A 89 -0.21 1.20 -19.59
N ARG A 90 -0.98 1.24 -18.53
CA ARG A 90 -0.49 0.87 -17.20
C ARG A 90 -0.56 -0.63 -16.99
N TYR A 91 0.51 -1.18 -16.49
CA TYR A 91 0.67 -2.58 -16.15
C TYR A 91 0.39 -3.51 -17.34
N PRO A 92 1.18 -3.44 -18.44
CA PRO A 92 1.02 -4.32 -19.58
C PRO A 92 1.23 -5.79 -19.16
N THR A 93 0.21 -6.62 -19.37
CA THR A 93 0.16 -8.01 -18.91
C THR A 93 0.40 -9.03 -20.01
N ALA A 94 0.16 -8.64 -21.26
CA ALA A 94 0.38 -9.51 -22.40
C ALA A 94 0.78 -8.74 -23.65
N VAL A 95 1.64 -9.37 -24.47
CA VAL A 95 1.98 -8.92 -25.82
C VAL A 95 1.79 -10.05 -26.82
N ALA A 96 1.29 -9.74 -28.00
CA ALA A 96 1.15 -10.66 -29.11
C ALA A 96 1.31 -9.91 -30.45
N LEU A 97 1.51 -10.65 -31.54
CA LEU A 97 1.46 -10.08 -32.90
C LEU A 97 0.16 -10.45 -33.58
N ASP A 98 -0.46 -9.47 -34.25
CA ASP A 98 -1.54 -9.78 -35.17
C ASP A 98 -1.03 -10.37 -36.51
N PRO A 99 -1.90 -10.89 -37.40
CA PRO A 99 -1.48 -11.46 -38.67
C PRO A 99 -0.72 -10.48 -39.59
N ASP A 100 -0.94 -9.18 -39.41
CA ASP A 100 -0.28 -8.11 -40.17
C ASP A 100 1.08 -7.71 -39.55
N GLY A 101 1.48 -8.35 -38.44
CA GLY A 101 2.72 -8.08 -37.72
C GLY A 101 2.66 -6.90 -36.76
N ASN A 102 1.51 -6.30 -36.51
CA ASN A 102 1.40 -5.23 -35.51
C ASN A 102 1.41 -5.81 -34.10
N LEU A 103 1.98 -5.06 -33.17
CA LEU A 103 2.03 -5.46 -31.77
C LEU A 103 0.70 -5.15 -31.09
N LEU A 104 0.09 -6.17 -30.50
CA LEU A 104 -1.05 -6.05 -29.60
C LEU A 104 -0.52 -6.09 -28.16
N VAL A 105 -0.93 -5.11 -27.35
CA VAL A 105 -0.56 -5.01 -25.94
C VAL A 105 -1.84 -4.97 -25.12
N VAL A 106 -1.92 -5.82 -24.10
CA VAL A 106 -3.01 -5.81 -23.12
C VAL A 106 -2.51 -5.12 -21.86
N ASP A 107 -3.10 -3.99 -21.54
CA ASP A 107 -2.81 -3.23 -20.32
C ASP A 107 -3.79 -3.66 -19.22
N GLY A 108 -3.30 -4.07 -18.06
CA GLY A 108 -4.09 -4.63 -16.96
C GLY A 108 -4.73 -3.57 -16.06
N LYS A 109 -4.22 -2.34 -16.10
CA LYS A 109 -4.73 -1.21 -15.30
C LYS A 109 -5.09 -0.04 -16.22
N ALA A 110 -6.17 0.69 -15.87
CA ALA A 110 -6.61 1.86 -16.62
C ALA A 110 -5.60 3.01 -16.54
N ALA A 111 -5.73 3.95 -17.47
CA ALA A 111 -4.89 5.15 -17.50
C ALA A 111 -5.10 6.09 -16.30
N ARG A 112 -6.14 5.88 -15.50
CA ARG A 112 -6.51 6.72 -14.35
C ARG A 112 -7.27 5.90 -13.30
N THR A 113 -7.22 6.35 -12.06
CA THR A 113 -8.11 5.92 -10.98
C THR A 113 -9.33 6.84 -10.89
N PHE A 114 -10.28 6.49 -10.06
CA PHE A 114 -11.55 7.21 -9.98
C PHE A 114 -11.97 7.32 -8.51
N ALA A 115 -12.66 8.41 -8.20
CA ALA A 115 -13.52 8.43 -7.02
C ALA A 115 -14.51 7.26 -7.07
N ASN A 116 -14.92 6.74 -5.95
CA ASN A 116 -16.01 5.76 -5.87
C ASN A 116 -17.33 6.48 -5.51
N PRO A 117 -17.98 7.10 -6.51
CA PRO A 117 -18.99 8.12 -6.32
C PRO A 117 -20.26 7.62 -5.63
N ASP A 118 -20.52 6.34 -5.72
CA ASP A 118 -21.76 5.78 -5.20
C ASP A 118 -21.58 5.19 -3.79
N GLY A 119 -20.35 5.23 -3.25
CA GLY A 119 -20.02 4.71 -1.93
C GLY A 119 -20.50 3.28 -1.69
N PRO A 120 -20.60 2.81 -0.45
CA PRO A 120 -21.33 1.60 -0.12
C PRO A 120 -22.81 1.83 -0.45
N GLN A 121 -23.35 1.06 -1.41
CA GLN A 121 -24.77 1.18 -1.81
C GLN A 121 -25.67 0.27 -0.96
N PRO A 122 -26.41 0.83 0.01
CA PRO A 122 -27.30 0.05 0.86
C PRO A 122 -28.51 -0.56 0.12
N ASP A 123 -28.86 -0.04 -1.06
CA ASP A 123 -30.10 -0.41 -1.77
C ASP A 123 -29.95 -1.61 -2.74
N ARG A 124 -28.73 -2.08 -2.96
CA ARG A 124 -28.49 -3.27 -3.81
C ARG A 124 -28.31 -4.50 -2.93
N ALA A 125 -29.27 -5.41 -3.05
CA ALA A 125 -29.31 -6.66 -2.27
C ALA A 125 -27.96 -7.39 -2.24
N PRO A 126 -27.52 -7.88 -1.06
CA PRO A 126 -26.36 -8.75 -0.97
C PRO A 126 -26.64 -10.03 -1.78
N GLY A 127 -25.96 -10.22 -2.89
CA GLY A 127 -26.13 -11.41 -3.72
C GLY A 127 -26.22 -11.15 -5.22
N GLY A 128 -26.41 -9.91 -5.63
CA GLY A 128 -26.21 -9.52 -7.02
C GLY A 128 -24.73 -9.66 -7.38
N SER A 129 -24.42 -10.05 -8.60
CA SER A 129 -23.08 -10.32 -9.12
C SER A 129 -22.17 -9.08 -9.20
N GLY A 130 -22.29 -8.15 -8.25
CA GLY A 130 -21.30 -7.13 -8.11
C GLY A 130 -21.72 -5.75 -7.71
N ASN A 131 -21.11 -5.27 -6.63
CA ASN A 131 -20.99 -3.84 -6.39
C ASN A 131 -20.14 -3.24 -7.53
N PRO A 132 -20.67 -2.33 -8.36
CA PRO A 132 -19.91 -1.69 -9.44
C PRO A 132 -18.81 -0.75 -8.91
N ASN A 133 -18.83 -0.43 -7.63
CA ASN A 133 -17.88 0.48 -6.98
C ASN A 133 -16.77 -0.25 -6.23
N TYR A 134 -16.73 -1.57 -6.29
CA TYR A 134 -15.62 -2.34 -5.76
C TYR A 134 -14.33 -2.02 -6.52
N VAL A 135 -13.26 -1.68 -5.80
CA VAL A 135 -11.99 -1.21 -6.38
C VAL A 135 -11.48 -2.10 -7.51
N LEU A 136 -11.48 -3.43 -7.33
CA LEU A 136 -11.04 -4.38 -8.36
C LEU A 136 -11.98 -4.46 -9.59
N ARG A 137 -13.19 -3.93 -9.52
CA ARG A 137 -14.11 -3.81 -10.66
C ARG A 137 -14.01 -2.48 -11.38
N ARG A 138 -13.36 -1.53 -10.74
CA ARG A 138 -13.04 -0.24 -11.33
C ARG A 138 -11.70 -0.25 -12.06
N GLN A 139 -10.91 -1.30 -11.85
CA GLN A 139 -9.74 -1.53 -12.68
C GLN A 139 -10.21 -1.89 -14.10
N GLU A 140 -10.06 -0.95 -14.99
CA GLU A 140 -10.32 -1.14 -16.41
C GLU A 140 -8.99 -1.48 -17.08
N GLY A 141 -8.98 -2.47 -17.97
CA GLY A 141 -7.87 -2.73 -18.87
C GLY A 141 -8.18 -2.22 -20.27
N ASP A 142 -7.17 -2.08 -21.08
CA ASP A 142 -7.35 -1.81 -22.50
C ASP A 142 -6.50 -2.72 -23.40
N ILE A 143 -6.77 -2.72 -24.68
CA ILE A 143 -5.96 -3.40 -25.70
C ILE A 143 -5.51 -2.36 -26.71
N ARG A 144 -4.18 -2.24 -26.82
CA ARG A 144 -3.55 -1.32 -27.78
C ARG A 144 -3.02 -2.08 -28.97
N ARG A 145 -3.24 -1.54 -30.15
CA ARG A 145 -2.61 -1.99 -31.39
C ARG A 145 -1.54 -0.99 -31.80
N ILE A 146 -0.29 -1.40 -31.75
CA ILE A 146 0.86 -0.57 -32.14
C ILE A 146 1.33 -1.03 -33.51
N PRO A 147 1.19 -0.19 -34.54
CA PRO A 147 1.64 -0.54 -35.88
C PRO A 147 3.15 -0.77 -35.90
N THR A 148 3.61 -1.77 -36.68
CA THR A 148 5.04 -2.05 -36.87
C THR A 148 5.82 -0.80 -37.34
N LYS A 149 5.17 0.09 -38.07
CA LYS A 149 5.70 1.40 -38.46
C LYS A 149 6.19 2.25 -37.26
N ALA A 150 5.62 2.05 -36.06
CA ALA A 150 6.06 2.76 -34.86
C ALA A 150 7.54 2.45 -34.51
N LEU A 151 8.08 1.33 -34.97
CA LEU A 151 9.47 0.96 -34.77
C LEU A 151 10.45 1.79 -35.61
N GLU A 152 9.99 2.44 -36.68
CA GLU A 152 10.82 3.34 -37.49
C GLU A 152 11.28 4.56 -36.68
N ASP A 153 10.55 4.90 -35.62
CA ASP A 153 10.83 6.02 -34.71
C ASP A 153 11.04 5.55 -33.26
N LEU A 154 11.62 4.35 -33.08
CA LEU A 154 11.84 3.74 -31.77
C LEU A 154 12.62 4.65 -30.82
N ALA A 155 13.59 5.41 -31.34
CA ALA A 155 14.35 6.36 -30.53
C ALA A 155 13.49 7.50 -29.95
N ALA A 156 12.50 8.00 -30.69
CA ALA A 156 11.57 9.01 -30.18
C ALA A 156 10.60 8.38 -29.16
N ARG A 157 10.13 7.15 -29.42
CA ARG A 157 9.27 6.42 -28.47
C ARG A 157 10.01 6.12 -27.17
N THR A 158 11.27 5.73 -27.25
CA THR A 158 12.12 5.53 -26.07
C THR A 158 12.23 6.83 -25.25
N ARG A 159 12.46 7.99 -25.90
CA ARG A 159 12.48 9.28 -25.21
C ARG A 159 11.14 9.60 -24.53
N GLU A 160 10.01 9.21 -25.13
CA GLU A 160 8.67 9.36 -24.52
C GLU A 160 8.55 8.52 -23.25
N VAL A 161 9.01 7.25 -23.25
CA VAL A 161 9.05 6.39 -22.07
C VAL A 161 9.86 7.05 -20.95
N PHE A 162 11.06 7.55 -21.26
CA PHE A 162 11.89 8.25 -20.27
C PHE A 162 11.23 9.55 -19.75
N ALA A 163 10.53 10.28 -20.61
CA ALA A 163 9.81 11.50 -20.22
C ALA A 163 8.60 11.21 -19.31
N ASN A 164 8.00 10.04 -19.45
CA ASN A 164 6.87 9.60 -18.61
C ASN A 164 7.31 9.07 -17.23
N ARG A 165 8.61 8.83 -17.02
CA ARG A 165 9.10 8.43 -15.69
C ARG A 165 8.89 9.57 -14.70
N PRO A 166 8.44 9.29 -13.47
CA PRO A 166 8.42 10.28 -12.42
C PRO A 166 9.81 10.93 -12.28
N ILE A 167 9.85 12.25 -12.23
CA ILE A 167 11.10 12.98 -11.99
C ILE A 167 11.55 12.66 -10.57
N ARG A 168 12.82 12.28 -10.38
CA ARG A 168 13.39 12.20 -9.02
C ARG A 168 13.28 13.58 -8.38
N PRO A 169 12.57 13.70 -7.25
CA PRO A 169 12.49 15.00 -6.60
C PRO A 169 13.89 15.46 -6.21
N GLU A 170 14.19 16.74 -6.46
CA GLU A 170 15.42 17.34 -5.90
C GLU A 170 15.37 17.20 -4.38
N THR A 171 16.16 16.29 -3.85
CA THR A 171 16.28 16.08 -2.42
C THR A 171 17.14 17.19 -1.81
N LYS A 172 16.55 18.37 -1.58
CA LYS A 172 17.15 19.29 -0.62
C LYS A 172 17.25 18.55 0.71
N LEU A 173 18.48 18.37 1.18
CA LEU A 173 18.72 17.80 2.50
C LEU A 173 17.87 18.57 3.52
N VAL A 174 16.94 17.87 4.15
CA VAL A 174 16.15 18.39 5.25
C VAL A 174 17.02 18.25 6.50
N PRO A 175 17.45 19.34 7.13
CA PRO A 175 18.37 19.25 8.28
C PRO A 175 17.84 18.41 9.44
N ALA A 176 16.51 18.25 9.54
CA ALA A 176 15.88 17.44 10.57
C ALA A 176 16.17 15.94 10.36
N PHE A 177 16.31 15.45 9.13
CA PHE A 177 16.55 14.01 8.88
C PHE A 177 17.82 13.52 9.59
N SER A 178 18.90 14.27 9.56
CA SER A 178 20.15 13.89 10.25
C SER A 178 20.08 13.94 11.79
N ARG A 179 18.97 14.38 12.35
CA ARG A 179 18.73 14.46 13.80
C ARG A 179 17.75 13.42 14.30
N ILE A 180 17.14 12.67 13.38
CA ILE A 180 16.19 11.62 13.70
C ILE A 180 16.93 10.29 13.58
N HIS A 181 16.89 9.50 14.63
CA HIS A 181 17.59 8.22 14.76
C HIS A 181 16.65 7.05 14.96
N HIS A 182 15.38 7.34 15.27
CA HIS A 182 14.34 6.35 15.51
C HIS A 182 13.13 6.64 14.64
N VAL A 183 12.59 5.60 14.03
CA VAL A 183 11.34 5.64 13.27
C VAL A 183 10.38 4.63 13.88
N ILE A 184 9.17 5.08 14.18
CA ILE A 184 8.05 4.23 14.56
C ILE A 184 7.03 4.33 13.43
N TYR A 185 6.83 3.21 12.72
CA TYR A 185 5.93 3.13 11.58
C TYR A 185 4.68 2.34 11.96
N ILE A 186 3.54 3.00 12.06
CA ILE A 186 2.26 2.43 12.46
C ILE A 186 1.43 2.19 11.20
N ILE A 187 1.10 0.94 10.94
CA ILE A 187 0.25 0.51 9.83
C ILE A 187 -1.10 0.11 10.41
N LYS A 188 -2.17 0.68 9.84
CA LYS A 188 -3.57 0.48 10.23
C LYS A 188 -4.34 -0.15 9.08
N GLU A 189 -5.64 -0.41 9.29
CA GLU A 189 -6.47 -1.17 8.36
C GLU A 189 -7.65 -0.36 7.82
N ASN A 190 -7.53 0.00 6.57
CA ASN A 190 -8.57 0.11 5.56
C ASN A 190 -9.53 1.30 5.70
N ARG A 191 -9.03 2.54 5.89
CA ARG A 191 -9.92 3.71 5.90
C ARG A 191 -9.54 4.75 4.85
N THR A 192 -10.56 5.32 4.17
CA THR A 192 -10.36 6.49 3.31
C THR A 192 -10.26 7.76 4.14
N TYR A 193 -9.72 8.81 3.52
CA TYR A 193 -9.67 10.14 4.12
C TYR A 193 -11.05 10.64 4.50
N ASP A 194 -12.04 10.58 3.60
CA ASP A 194 -13.39 11.08 3.86
C ASP A 194 -14.12 10.29 4.96
N GLN A 195 -13.85 8.99 5.09
CA GLN A 195 -14.48 8.20 6.16
C GLN A 195 -14.07 8.65 7.57
N VAL A 196 -12.87 9.24 7.72
CA VAL A 196 -12.31 9.61 9.03
C VAL A 196 -12.24 11.14 9.20
N LEU A 197 -11.65 11.84 8.24
CA LEU A 197 -11.33 13.27 8.32
C LEU A 197 -12.17 14.13 7.36
N GLY A 198 -13.18 13.55 6.72
CA GLY A 198 -14.06 14.27 5.80
C GLY A 198 -14.83 15.44 6.43
N ASP A 199 -14.95 15.47 7.75
CA ASP A 199 -15.57 16.53 8.55
C ASP A 199 -14.58 17.62 9.04
N ASP A 200 -13.27 17.49 8.76
CA ASP A 200 -12.33 18.56 9.10
C ASP A 200 -12.42 19.69 8.04
N PRO A 201 -12.90 20.88 8.42
CA PRO A 201 -13.18 21.96 7.47
C PRO A 201 -11.92 22.59 6.85
N ARG A 202 -10.73 22.26 7.35
CA ARG A 202 -9.46 22.80 6.86
C ARG A 202 -8.94 22.06 5.63
N GLY A 203 -9.29 20.77 5.49
CA GLY A 203 -8.86 19.92 4.39
C GLY A 203 -9.91 19.80 3.29
N ASN A 204 -9.55 19.08 2.22
CA ASN A 204 -10.46 18.76 1.12
C ASN A 204 -11.29 17.51 1.46
N GLY A 205 -12.22 17.62 2.43
CA GLY A 205 -13.10 16.55 2.87
C GLY A 205 -14.54 16.67 2.38
N ASP A 206 -15.27 15.55 2.32
CA ASP A 206 -16.73 15.51 2.15
C ASP A 206 -17.39 15.01 3.43
N PRO A 207 -18.01 15.91 4.23
CA PRO A 207 -18.67 15.53 5.50
C PRO A 207 -19.79 14.50 5.33
N SER A 208 -20.37 14.36 4.13
CA SER A 208 -21.44 13.39 3.88
C SER A 208 -20.94 11.95 3.82
N LEU A 209 -19.63 11.74 3.66
CA LEU A 209 -18.98 10.43 3.58
C LEU A 209 -18.37 9.97 4.91
N VAL A 210 -18.39 10.83 5.92
CA VAL A 210 -17.82 10.53 7.24
C VAL A 210 -18.51 9.34 7.87
N LEU A 211 -17.71 8.37 8.27
CA LEU A 211 -18.18 7.20 8.98
C LEU A 211 -17.71 7.21 10.43
N PHE A 212 -16.47 7.58 10.68
CA PHE A 212 -15.82 7.60 11.98
C PHE A 212 -15.24 9.00 12.30
N GLY A 213 -16.10 10.01 12.35
CA GLY A 213 -15.71 11.40 12.62
C GLY A 213 -15.20 11.65 14.05
N ASP A 214 -15.04 12.92 14.43
CA ASP A 214 -14.40 13.38 15.68
C ASP A 214 -15.02 12.76 16.97
N ASN A 215 -16.28 12.36 16.95
CA ASN A 215 -16.88 11.65 18.09
C ASN A 215 -16.41 10.21 18.27
N VAL A 216 -15.94 9.56 17.20
CA VAL A 216 -15.48 8.17 17.21
C VAL A 216 -13.96 8.12 17.26
N MET A 217 -13.30 8.95 16.45
CA MET A 217 -11.85 9.01 16.33
C MET A 217 -11.27 10.39 16.73
N PRO A 218 -11.43 10.80 18.01
CA PRO A 218 -10.99 12.11 18.47
C PRO A 218 -9.47 12.32 18.45
N ASN A 219 -8.66 11.25 18.56
CA ASN A 219 -7.20 11.36 18.49
C ASN A 219 -6.72 11.61 17.05
N HIS A 220 -7.32 10.99 16.02
CA HIS A 220 -7.04 11.30 14.64
C HIS A 220 -7.28 12.77 14.33
N HIS A 221 -8.42 13.30 14.78
CA HIS A 221 -8.75 14.72 14.63
C HIS A 221 -7.82 15.64 15.44
N ALA A 222 -7.43 15.22 16.65
CA ALA A 222 -6.49 15.98 17.47
C ALA A 222 -5.09 16.01 16.82
N LEU A 223 -4.63 14.89 16.29
CA LEU A 223 -3.35 14.82 15.55
C LEU A 223 -3.38 15.72 14.31
N ALA A 224 -4.45 15.67 13.52
CA ALA A 224 -4.64 16.55 12.38
C ALA A 224 -4.65 18.05 12.77
N ARG A 225 -5.23 18.39 13.93
CA ARG A 225 -5.27 19.76 14.45
C ARG A 225 -3.95 20.24 15.05
N GLU A 226 -3.25 19.35 15.76
CA GLU A 226 -2.01 19.72 16.46
C GLU A 226 -0.77 19.68 15.57
N PHE A 227 -0.71 18.75 14.63
CA PHE A 227 0.38 18.61 13.68
C PHE A 227 -0.06 19.09 12.28
N THR A 228 0.35 18.42 11.24
CA THR A 228 -0.08 18.74 9.88
C THR A 228 -1.25 17.85 9.47
N LEU A 229 -2.30 18.44 8.94
CA LEU A 229 -3.36 17.72 8.22
C LEU A 229 -2.87 17.44 6.79
N LEU A 230 -2.80 16.18 6.43
CA LEU A 230 -2.51 15.71 5.07
C LEU A 230 -3.85 15.37 4.39
N ASP A 231 -4.27 16.13 3.40
CA ASP A 231 -5.57 15.91 2.73
C ASP A 231 -5.43 15.37 1.30
N ASN A 232 -4.20 15.05 0.91
CA ASN A 232 -3.86 14.56 -0.43
C ASN A 232 -2.85 13.40 -0.36
N PHE A 233 -3.14 12.42 0.53
CA PHE A 233 -2.34 11.20 0.70
C PHE A 233 -3.07 10.00 0.10
N TYR A 234 -2.34 9.08 -0.53
CA TYR A 234 -2.89 7.91 -1.22
C TYR A 234 -2.17 6.62 -0.84
N CYS A 235 -2.92 5.55 -0.62
CA CYS A 235 -2.37 4.20 -0.61
C CYS A 235 -1.95 3.80 -2.03
N ASN A 236 -0.84 3.09 -2.17
CA ASN A 236 -0.42 2.52 -3.45
C ASN A 236 -1.13 1.19 -3.76
N ALA A 237 -1.85 0.66 -2.81
CA ALA A 237 -2.50 -0.64 -2.85
C ALA A 237 -3.96 -0.57 -3.26
N GLU A 238 -4.45 -1.68 -3.79
CA GLU A 238 -5.85 -1.90 -4.09
C GLU A 238 -6.58 -2.60 -2.92
N VAL A 239 -5.88 -3.45 -2.18
CA VAL A 239 -6.37 -4.31 -1.11
C VAL A 239 -5.24 -4.63 -0.13
N SER A 240 -5.52 -5.15 1.08
CA SER A 240 -4.47 -5.44 2.07
C SER A 240 -3.42 -6.44 1.58
N ALA A 241 -3.77 -7.36 0.68
CA ALA A 241 -2.82 -8.31 0.11
C ALA A 241 -1.61 -7.65 -0.56
N ASP A 242 -1.81 -6.55 -1.27
CA ASP A 242 -0.72 -5.74 -1.80
C ASP A 242 -0.38 -4.55 -0.89
N GLY A 243 -1.29 -4.13 -0.01
CA GLY A 243 -1.12 -3.02 0.93
C GLY A 243 0.04 -3.18 1.89
N HIS A 244 0.11 -4.30 2.58
CA HIS A 244 1.22 -4.59 3.48
C HIS A 244 2.57 -4.70 2.74
N ASN A 245 2.57 -5.19 1.49
CA ASN A 245 3.79 -5.21 0.67
C ASN A 245 4.19 -3.79 0.24
N TRP A 246 3.23 -2.95 -0.20
CA TRP A 246 3.50 -1.54 -0.51
C TRP A 246 3.98 -0.76 0.72
N SER A 247 3.39 -1.01 1.88
CA SER A 247 3.76 -0.32 3.13
C SER A 247 5.16 -0.70 3.62
N THR A 248 5.64 -1.91 3.34
CA THR A 248 6.89 -2.42 3.92
C THR A 248 8.04 -2.57 2.91
N ALA A 249 7.73 -2.53 1.60
CA ALA A 249 8.73 -2.65 0.55
C ALA A 249 8.59 -1.60 -0.56
N ALA A 250 7.59 -0.71 -0.49
CA ALA A 250 7.20 0.20 -1.58
C ALA A 250 7.02 -0.53 -2.92
N PHE A 251 6.66 -1.80 -2.88
CA PHE A 251 6.52 -2.66 -4.04
C PHE A 251 5.71 -3.91 -3.73
N ALA A 252 4.74 -4.22 -4.59
CA ALA A 252 4.07 -5.50 -4.62
C ALA A 252 4.50 -6.23 -5.90
N ASN A 253 5.23 -7.32 -5.77
CA ASN A 253 5.82 -8.00 -6.91
C ASN A 253 4.78 -8.68 -7.83
N ASP A 254 5.20 -9.16 -8.99
CA ASP A 254 4.34 -9.78 -10.00
C ASP A 254 3.49 -10.96 -9.46
N TYR A 255 4.03 -11.74 -8.53
CA TYR A 255 3.28 -12.81 -7.90
C TYR A 255 2.10 -12.25 -7.09
N VAL A 256 2.35 -11.27 -6.23
CA VAL A 256 1.33 -10.61 -5.43
C VAL A 256 0.28 -9.98 -6.35
N GLN A 257 0.70 -9.16 -7.32
CA GLN A 257 -0.19 -8.45 -8.25
C GLN A 257 -1.09 -9.38 -9.08
N LYS A 258 -0.61 -10.55 -9.48
CA LYS A 258 -1.40 -11.51 -10.28
C LYS A 258 -2.28 -12.44 -9.45
N ILE A 259 -1.95 -12.63 -8.19
CA ILE A 259 -2.60 -13.62 -7.35
C ILE A 259 -3.69 -13.03 -6.48
N TYR A 260 -3.53 -11.81 -5.93
CA TYR A 260 -4.57 -11.24 -5.08
C TYR A 260 -5.95 -11.15 -5.78
N PRO A 261 -6.09 -10.83 -7.09
CA PRO A 261 -7.41 -10.81 -7.73
C PRO A 261 -8.13 -12.17 -7.70
N GLN A 262 -7.39 -13.27 -7.62
CA GLN A 262 -7.98 -14.60 -7.51
C GLN A 262 -8.54 -14.88 -6.10
N ASN A 263 -7.85 -14.39 -5.06
CA ASN A 263 -8.34 -14.51 -3.68
C ASN A 263 -9.61 -13.69 -3.50
N TYR A 264 -9.59 -12.44 -3.91
CA TYR A 264 -10.71 -11.50 -3.75
C TYR A 264 -11.90 -11.82 -4.67
N SER A 265 -11.69 -12.54 -5.77
CA SER A 265 -12.76 -13.09 -6.60
C SER A 265 -13.35 -14.43 -6.10
N ARG A 266 -12.97 -14.88 -4.90
CA ARG A 266 -13.42 -16.13 -4.25
C ARG A 266 -13.07 -17.40 -5.02
N ARG A 267 -11.97 -17.43 -5.75
CA ARG A 267 -11.48 -18.61 -6.46
C ARG A 267 -10.70 -19.58 -5.58
N GLY A 268 -10.71 -19.38 -4.24
CA GLY A 268 -10.27 -20.37 -3.26
C GLY A 268 -8.77 -20.57 -3.17
N ARG A 269 -7.96 -19.54 -3.39
CA ARG A 269 -6.51 -19.63 -3.16
C ARG A 269 -6.15 -19.41 -1.68
N GLU A 270 -4.99 -19.92 -1.30
CA GLU A 270 -4.37 -19.61 -0.01
C GLU A 270 -3.93 -18.14 0.03
N TYR A 271 -4.18 -17.49 1.17
CA TYR A 271 -3.65 -16.15 1.43
C TYR A 271 -2.21 -16.29 1.90
N ASP A 272 -1.26 -15.90 1.09
CA ASP A 272 0.18 -16.05 1.34
C ASP A 272 0.98 -14.78 1.02
N PHE A 273 0.31 -13.63 1.01
CA PHE A 273 0.88 -12.33 0.62
C PHE A 273 1.80 -11.72 1.66
N ASP A 274 1.73 -12.18 2.89
CA ASP A 274 2.53 -11.77 4.05
C ASP A 274 3.91 -12.47 4.12
N GLY A 275 4.53 -12.74 3.00
CA GLY A 275 5.85 -13.34 2.92
C GLY A 275 5.91 -14.83 3.31
N ALA A 276 4.77 -15.54 3.36
CA ALA A 276 4.73 -16.96 3.70
C ALA A 276 5.44 -17.86 2.65
N ARG A 277 5.60 -17.37 1.43
CA ARG A 277 6.30 -18.06 0.35
C ARG A 277 7.43 -17.20 -0.21
N PRO A 278 8.59 -17.78 -0.54
CA PRO A 278 9.71 -17.04 -1.12
C PRO A 278 9.36 -16.24 -2.39
N ILE A 279 8.40 -16.73 -3.19
CA ILE A 279 7.96 -16.07 -4.43
C ILE A 279 7.21 -14.76 -4.17
N ALA A 280 6.62 -14.56 -2.98
CA ALA A 280 5.96 -13.33 -2.58
C ALA A 280 6.95 -12.26 -2.08
N TYR A 281 8.23 -12.63 -1.88
CA TYR A 281 9.26 -11.69 -1.45
C TYR A 281 9.70 -10.79 -2.59
N PRO A 282 9.77 -9.46 -2.38
CA PRO A 282 10.52 -8.60 -3.29
C PRO A 282 12.01 -8.98 -3.25
N ARG A 283 12.70 -8.89 -4.38
CA ARG A 283 14.12 -9.23 -4.46
C ARG A 283 14.99 -8.33 -3.58
N SER A 284 14.63 -7.06 -3.49
CA SER A 284 15.28 -6.07 -2.62
C SER A 284 15.05 -6.33 -1.13
N GLY A 285 14.05 -7.16 -0.79
CA GLY A 285 13.57 -7.38 0.56
C GLY A 285 12.63 -6.28 1.02
N TYR A 286 12.35 -6.26 2.31
CA TYR A 286 11.50 -5.30 2.99
C TYR A 286 12.34 -4.27 3.78
N LEU A 287 11.70 -3.28 4.38
CA LEU A 287 12.35 -2.26 5.23
C LEU A 287 13.22 -2.90 6.33
N TRP A 288 12.75 -3.98 6.98
CA TRP A 288 13.54 -4.67 8.00
C TRP A 288 14.79 -5.35 7.45
N ASP A 289 14.73 -5.87 6.21
CA ASP A 289 15.91 -6.46 5.56
C ASP A 289 16.92 -5.38 5.16
N ALA A 290 16.43 -4.21 4.74
CA ALA A 290 17.30 -3.05 4.44
C ALA A 290 17.96 -2.52 5.72
N ALA A 291 17.20 -2.42 6.81
CA ALA A 291 17.72 -1.99 8.10
C ALA A 291 18.76 -2.99 8.64
N GLU A 292 18.51 -4.30 8.53
CA GLU A 292 19.48 -5.34 8.89
C GLU A 292 20.79 -5.20 8.10
N ARG A 293 20.70 -4.99 6.78
CA ARG A 293 21.91 -4.78 5.94
C ARG A 293 22.70 -3.52 6.32
N ALA A 294 22.04 -2.57 6.98
CA ALA A 294 22.65 -1.34 7.48
C ALA A 294 23.05 -1.41 8.98
N ASP A 295 23.03 -2.60 9.59
CA ASP A 295 23.30 -2.83 11.01
C ASP A 295 22.40 -2.00 11.96
N LEU A 296 21.16 -1.70 11.53
CA LEU A 296 20.18 -1.01 12.34
C LEU A 296 19.28 -2.01 13.10
N SER A 297 18.93 -1.65 14.33
CA SER A 297 18.01 -2.45 15.14
C SER A 297 16.56 -2.30 14.64
N VAL A 298 15.85 -3.44 14.61
CA VAL A 298 14.46 -3.51 14.14
C VAL A 298 13.60 -4.23 15.18
N ARG A 299 12.36 -3.77 15.35
CA ARG A 299 11.33 -4.45 16.13
C ARG A 299 9.97 -4.38 15.42
N SER A 300 9.36 -5.55 15.15
CA SER A 300 8.01 -5.64 14.60
C SER A 300 7.00 -6.02 15.69
N TYR A 301 5.85 -5.36 15.65
CA TYR A 301 4.70 -5.60 16.52
C TYR A 301 3.49 -5.96 15.65
N GLY A 302 3.38 -7.21 15.26
CA GLY A 302 2.25 -7.77 14.56
C GLY A 302 2.33 -7.76 13.03
N GLU A 303 3.14 -6.90 12.43
CA GLU A 303 3.32 -6.83 10.97
C GLU A 303 4.13 -8.03 10.47
N PHE A 304 3.60 -8.77 9.50
CA PHE A 304 4.14 -10.04 8.99
C PHE A 304 4.38 -11.09 10.09
N VAL A 305 3.56 -11.04 11.14
CA VAL A 305 3.60 -11.93 12.29
C VAL A 305 2.29 -12.72 12.38
N ARG A 306 2.35 -13.96 12.75
CA ARG A 306 1.19 -14.84 12.93
C ARG A 306 0.95 -15.15 14.39
N ASN A 307 -0.29 -15.12 14.78
CA ASN A 307 -0.68 -15.50 16.14
C ASN A 307 -0.46 -16.99 16.38
N GLY A 308 -0.05 -17.36 17.60
CA GLY A 308 -0.10 -18.75 18.06
C GLY A 308 -1.54 -19.27 18.07
N ALA A 309 -1.69 -20.60 18.09
CA ALA A 309 -3.01 -21.26 18.04
C ALA A 309 -3.93 -20.88 19.20
N THR A 310 -3.37 -20.43 20.30
CA THR A 310 -4.10 -19.89 21.48
C THR A 310 -3.38 -18.63 21.97
N PRO A 311 -4.03 -17.74 22.75
CA PRO A 311 -3.38 -16.56 23.31
C PRO A 311 -2.12 -16.85 24.14
N GLU A 312 -2.02 -18.05 24.72
CA GLU A 312 -0.89 -18.49 25.54
C GLU A 312 0.28 -19.01 24.70
N ARG A 313 0.07 -19.29 23.42
CA ARG A 313 1.16 -19.66 22.50
C ARG A 313 1.75 -18.39 21.91
N PRO A 314 3.08 -18.25 21.94
CA PRO A 314 3.72 -17.07 21.39
C PRO A 314 3.42 -16.93 19.90
N ALA A 315 3.40 -15.71 19.43
CA ALA A 315 3.36 -15.41 18.01
C ALA A 315 4.64 -15.93 17.32
N TRP A 316 4.59 -16.04 16.01
CA TRP A 316 5.71 -16.47 15.18
C TRP A 316 5.65 -15.78 13.81
N THR A 317 6.76 -15.72 13.11
CA THR A 317 6.81 -15.16 11.76
C THR A 317 7.33 -16.18 10.75
N PRO A 318 6.74 -16.26 9.54
CA PRO A 318 7.30 -17.03 8.44
C PRO A 318 8.47 -16.31 7.76
N VAL A 319 8.65 -15.01 8.04
CA VAL A 319 9.56 -14.10 7.36
C VAL A 319 10.96 -14.19 7.98
N PRO A 320 12.00 -14.64 7.24
CA PRO A 320 13.33 -14.82 7.80
C PRO A 320 13.93 -13.54 8.38
N GLY A 321 13.75 -12.38 7.72
CA GLY A 321 14.29 -11.10 8.17
C GLY A 321 13.69 -10.56 9.47
N LEU A 322 12.52 -11.08 9.89
CA LEU A 322 11.89 -10.74 11.16
C LEU A 322 12.19 -11.75 12.28
N LYS A 323 12.89 -12.84 11.98
CA LYS A 323 13.22 -13.83 13.02
C LYS A 323 13.98 -13.15 14.16
N ASP A 324 13.48 -13.37 15.38
CA ASP A 324 14.02 -12.79 16.62
C ASP A 324 13.92 -11.24 16.70
N ARG A 325 13.21 -10.59 15.74
CA ARG A 325 13.03 -9.13 15.68
C ARG A 325 11.57 -8.69 15.82
N PHE A 326 10.71 -9.53 16.35
CA PHE A 326 9.32 -9.19 16.64
C PHE A 326 8.99 -9.45 18.11
N ASP A 327 7.94 -8.83 18.61
CA ASP A 327 7.44 -9.12 19.95
C ASP A 327 6.50 -10.35 19.91
N PRO A 328 6.88 -11.48 20.54
CA PRO A 328 6.04 -12.67 20.56
C PRO A 328 4.80 -12.55 21.46
N ALA A 329 4.73 -11.54 22.32
CA ALA A 329 3.58 -11.27 23.18
C ALA A 329 2.57 -10.33 22.50
N TYR A 330 3.00 -9.55 21.50
CA TYR A 330 2.12 -8.68 20.73
C TYR A 330 1.18 -9.49 19.84
N ARG A 331 -0.12 -9.26 19.99
CA ARG A 331 -1.14 -9.95 19.21
C ARG A 331 -1.25 -9.35 17.81
N ALA A 332 -0.88 -10.08 16.77
CA ALA A 332 -1.03 -9.71 15.37
C ALA A 332 -2.53 -9.64 14.97
N PHE A 333 -2.87 -9.67 13.69
CA PHE A 333 -4.25 -9.54 13.22
C PHE A 333 -5.21 -10.50 13.96
N ASP A 334 -6.10 -9.93 14.73
CA ASP A 334 -7.19 -10.61 15.45
C ASP A 334 -8.21 -9.56 15.87
N LEU A 335 -9.30 -9.45 15.13
CA LEU A 335 -10.36 -8.46 15.37
C LEU A 335 -11.13 -8.69 16.69
N SER A 336 -10.93 -9.82 17.36
CA SER A 336 -11.47 -10.06 18.70
C SER A 336 -10.62 -9.44 19.81
N TYR A 337 -9.34 -9.19 19.54
CA TYR A 337 -8.39 -8.55 20.46
C TYR A 337 -8.46 -7.02 20.32
N ARG A 338 -8.14 -6.29 21.38
CA ARG A 338 -8.28 -4.83 21.40
C ARG A 338 -6.96 -4.15 21.03
N ASP A 339 -7.04 -3.05 20.27
CA ASP A 339 -5.85 -2.25 19.97
C ASP A 339 -5.31 -1.51 21.19
N VAL A 340 -6.16 -1.15 22.14
CA VAL A 340 -5.69 -0.59 23.43
C VAL A 340 -4.87 -1.60 24.22
N ASP A 341 -5.12 -2.90 24.06
CA ASP A 341 -4.32 -3.94 24.71
C ASP A 341 -3.03 -4.20 23.94
N ARG A 342 -3.06 -4.09 22.58
CA ARG A 342 -1.84 -4.06 21.74
C ARG A 342 -0.96 -2.88 22.10
N ALA A 343 -1.55 -1.69 22.22
CA ALA A 343 -0.82 -0.50 22.67
C ALA A 343 -0.24 -0.67 24.09
N ALA A 344 -0.93 -1.37 25.00
CA ALA A 344 -0.42 -1.64 26.33
C ALA A 344 0.83 -2.53 26.31
N GLU A 345 0.88 -3.55 25.44
CA GLU A 345 2.06 -4.39 25.26
C GLU A 345 3.23 -3.60 24.64
N TRP A 346 2.96 -2.81 23.58
CA TRP A 346 3.97 -1.93 23.01
C TRP A 346 4.52 -0.95 24.06
N LEU A 347 3.65 -0.33 24.87
CA LEU A 347 4.03 0.60 25.95
C LEU A 347 4.89 -0.08 27.01
N ARG A 348 4.66 -1.36 27.30
CA ARG A 348 5.48 -2.14 28.24
C ARG A 348 6.93 -2.24 27.74
N GLU A 349 7.14 -2.63 26.47
CA GLU A 349 8.48 -2.69 25.87
C GLU A 349 9.08 -1.29 25.70
N PHE A 350 8.32 -0.31 25.28
CA PHE A 350 8.78 1.06 25.14
C PHE A 350 9.33 1.64 26.45
N ALA A 351 8.67 1.35 27.58
CA ALA A 351 9.18 1.74 28.90
C ALA A 351 10.51 1.06 29.26
N GLU A 352 10.71 -0.18 28.80
CA GLU A 352 11.99 -0.88 28.97
C GLU A 352 13.08 -0.24 28.10
N PHE A 353 12.80 0.11 26.86
CA PHE A 353 13.72 0.84 25.98
C PHE A 353 14.06 2.23 26.54
N GLU A 354 13.08 2.96 27.08
CA GLU A 354 13.36 4.23 27.76
C GLU A 354 14.32 4.07 28.93
N LYS A 355 14.10 3.03 29.75
CA LYS A 355 14.96 2.74 30.89
C LYS A 355 16.37 2.36 30.47
N ASN A 356 16.50 1.50 29.47
CA ASN A 356 17.77 0.94 29.03
C ASN A 356 18.55 1.89 28.11
N GLY A 357 17.88 2.70 27.32
CA GLY A 357 18.49 3.58 26.36
C GLY A 357 18.77 2.94 25.01
N ASP A 358 17.97 1.94 24.62
CA ASP A 358 18.18 1.08 23.49
C ASP A 358 16.96 0.99 22.56
N LEU A 359 16.21 2.09 22.40
CA LEU A 359 15.07 2.15 21.47
C LEU A 359 15.53 1.69 20.08
N PRO A 360 14.83 0.77 19.42
CA PRO A 360 15.17 0.36 18.06
C PRO A 360 15.22 1.53 17.06
N ALA A 361 16.07 1.42 16.05
CA ALA A 361 16.13 2.40 14.97
C ALA A 361 14.86 2.37 14.11
N LEU A 362 14.26 1.19 13.93
CA LEU A 362 13.00 1.00 13.21
C LEU A 362 12.05 0.12 14.02
N GLU A 363 10.89 0.67 14.35
CA GLU A 363 9.74 -0.11 14.86
C GLU A 363 8.63 -0.10 13.84
N ILE A 364 7.98 -1.25 13.61
CA ILE A 364 6.80 -1.39 12.76
C ILE A 364 5.67 -1.95 13.62
N VAL A 365 4.57 -1.21 13.69
CA VAL A 365 3.46 -1.50 14.61
C VAL A 365 2.17 -1.66 13.82
N HIS A 366 1.49 -2.79 13.95
CA HIS A 366 0.22 -3.07 13.30
C HIS A 366 -0.94 -2.84 14.28
N LEU A 367 -1.87 -1.92 13.94
CA LEU A 367 -3.09 -1.63 14.70
C LEU A 367 -4.33 -1.89 13.83
N PRO A 368 -4.87 -3.12 13.78
CA PRO A 368 -5.85 -3.54 12.76
C PRO A 368 -7.32 -3.28 13.10
N ASN A 369 -7.69 -2.74 14.27
CA ASN A 369 -9.10 -2.78 14.68
C ASN A 369 -10.02 -1.79 13.97
N ASP A 370 -9.52 -0.80 13.28
CA ASP A 370 -10.34 0.07 12.44
C ASP A 370 -10.86 -0.64 11.17
N HIS A 371 -10.28 -1.78 10.77
CA HIS A 371 -10.91 -2.72 9.84
C HIS A 371 -12.33 -3.07 10.27
N THR A 372 -12.56 -3.24 11.54
CA THR A 372 -13.79 -3.67 12.18
C THR A 372 -14.22 -5.11 11.87
N ALA A 373 -15.10 -5.68 12.68
CA ALA A 373 -15.74 -6.96 12.41
C ALA A 373 -17.18 -6.78 11.89
N ALA A 374 -17.45 -5.67 11.22
CA ALA A 374 -18.80 -5.27 10.81
C ALA A 374 -19.81 -5.49 11.97
N THR A 375 -20.98 -6.08 11.70
CA THR A 375 -21.99 -6.37 12.75
C THR A 375 -21.99 -7.84 13.18
N LYS A 376 -20.85 -8.53 13.10
CA LYS A 376 -20.74 -9.93 13.52
C LYS A 376 -21.23 -10.11 14.96
N ALA A 377 -22.14 -11.03 15.16
CA ALA A 377 -22.84 -11.25 16.43
C ALA A 377 -21.88 -11.45 17.61
N GLY A 378 -22.03 -10.65 18.66
CA GLY A 378 -21.19 -10.71 19.86
C GLY A 378 -19.83 -10.04 19.76
N MET A 379 -19.35 -9.68 18.56
CA MET A 379 -18.17 -8.83 18.37
C MET A 379 -18.50 -7.39 18.79
N ARG A 380 -17.46 -6.59 19.05
CA ARG A 380 -17.63 -5.15 19.31
C ARG A 380 -18.26 -4.47 18.10
N THR A 381 -18.99 -3.40 18.33
CA THR A 381 -19.58 -2.62 17.23
C THR A 381 -18.49 -1.94 16.41
N PRO A 382 -18.73 -1.62 15.13
CA PRO A 382 -17.76 -0.90 14.30
C PRO A 382 -17.25 0.40 14.96
N THR A 383 -18.14 1.19 15.53
CA THR A 383 -17.77 2.42 16.25
C THR A 383 -16.93 2.16 17.49
N ALA A 384 -17.18 1.07 18.22
CA ALA A 384 -16.38 0.69 19.38
C ALA A 384 -14.97 0.24 18.96
N MET A 385 -14.84 -0.47 17.83
CA MET A 385 -13.56 -0.94 17.31
C MET A 385 -12.72 0.21 16.74
N ALA A 386 -13.32 1.13 15.99
CA ALA A 386 -12.65 2.33 15.49
C ALA A 386 -12.22 3.26 16.65
N ALA A 387 -13.05 3.44 17.67
CA ALA A 387 -12.69 4.23 18.85
C ALA A 387 -11.59 3.58 19.71
N ASP A 388 -11.53 2.25 19.73
CA ASP A 388 -10.48 1.47 20.39
C ASP A 388 -9.12 1.66 19.67
N ASN A 389 -9.11 1.58 18.35
CA ASN A 389 -7.94 1.87 17.50
C ASN A 389 -7.47 3.32 17.68
N ASP A 390 -8.37 4.29 17.63
CA ASP A 390 -8.08 5.70 17.83
C ASP A 390 -7.41 5.98 19.18
N LEU A 391 -7.93 5.39 20.26
CA LEU A 391 -7.37 5.55 21.59
C LEU A 391 -6.00 4.87 21.72
N ALA A 392 -5.80 3.73 21.08
CA ALA A 392 -4.53 3.04 21.04
C ALA A 392 -3.46 3.90 20.38
N LEU A 393 -3.76 4.45 19.20
CA LEU A 393 -2.88 5.40 18.51
C LEU A 393 -2.56 6.61 19.41
N GLY A 394 -3.57 7.23 19.99
CA GLY A 394 -3.40 8.38 20.89
C GLY A 394 -2.43 8.09 22.04
N ARG A 395 -2.52 6.91 22.67
CA ARG A 395 -1.64 6.49 23.78
C ARG A 395 -0.19 6.29 23.34
N ILE A 396 0.02 5.68 22.19
CA ILE A 396 1.37 5.50 21.61
C ILE A 396 2.00 6.87 21.36
N ILE A 397 1.29 7.77 20.66
CA ILE A 397 1.80 9.12 20.37
C ILE A 397 2.04 9.94 21.67
N GLU A 398 1.16 9.82 22.67
CA GLU A 398 1.39 10.47 23.96
C GLU A 398 2.68 9.98 24.61
N ALA A 399 2.90 8.67 24.66
CA ALA A 399 4.11 8.09 25.26
C ALA A 399 5.37 8.56 24.53
N VAL A 400 5.41 8.45 23.21
CA VAL A 400 6.56 8.91 22.41
C VAL A 400 6.82 10.38 22.62
N SER A 401 5.79 11.24 22.55
CA SER A 401 5.95 12.69 22.65
C SER A 401 6.38 13.16 24.06
N ARG A 402 6.16 12.34 25.09
CA ARG A 402 6.61 12.60 26.47
C ARG A 402 7.99 12.04 26.78
N SER A 403 8.47 11.12 25.94
CA SER A 403 9.73 10.44 26.16
C SER A 403 10.94 11.33 25.85
N ARG A 404 12.10 10.93 26.33
CA ARG A 404 13.37 11.55 25.94
C ARG A 404 13.68 11.41 24.46
N TYR A 405 13.10 10.40 23.80
CA TYR A 405 13.32 10.07 22.40
C TYR A 405 12.53 10.95 21.41
N PHE A 406 11.58 11.77 21.88
CA PHE A 406 10.77 12.59 20.96
C PHE A 406 11.61 13.56 20.11
N ARG A 407 12.78 13.95 20.59
CA ARG A 407 13.68 14.89 19.90
C ARG A 407 14.31 14.28 18.64
N ASP A 408 14.43 12.97 18.59
CA ASP A 408 15.13 12.22 17.56
C ASP A 408 14.29 11.05 17.01
N THR A 409 12.98 11.10 17.22
CA THR A 409 12.01 10.13 16.70
C THR A 409 11.06 10.77 15.70
N ALA A 410 10.77 10.04 14.62
CA ALA A 410 9.65 10.30 13.73
C ALA A 410 8.65 9.14 13.82
N VAL A 411 7.36 9.45 13.99
CA VAL A 411 6.27 8.49 13.90
C VAL A 411 5.53 8.72 12.59
N PHE A 412 5.40 7.68 11.79
CA PHE A 412 4.55 7.65 10.60
C PHE A 412 3.34 6.77 10.88
N VAL A 413 2.18 7.21 10.46
CA VAL A 413 0.92 6.46 10.59
C VAL A 413 0.27 6.44 9.22
N VAL A 414 -0.07 5.26 8.73
CA VAL A 414 -0.78 5.07 7.46
C VAL A 414 -1.83 3.98 7.58
N GLU A 415 -2.75 3.94 6.63
CA GLU A 415 -3.54 2.75 6.34
C GLU A 415 -2.79 1.94 5.26
N ASP A 416 -2.90 0.62 5.30
CA ASP A 416 -2.32 -0.26 4.28
C ASP A 416 -3.02 -0.09 2.93
N ASP A 417 -4.33 -0.04 2.95
CA ASP A 417 -5.20 0.29 1.82
C ASP A 417 -6.44 1.10 2.28
N SER A 418 -7.35 1.39 1.38
CA SER A 418 -8.59 2.11 1.65
C SER A 418 -9.84 1.23 1.69
N GLN A 419 -9.69 -0.08 1.48
CA GLN A 419 -10.75 -1.10 1.49
C GLN A 419 -12.02 -0.71 0.69
N ASN A 420 -11.85 -0.05 -0.45
CA ASN A 420 -13.00 0.41 -1.23
C ASN A 420 -13.97 1.31 -0.42
N GLY A 421 -13.48 1.99 0.60
CA GLY A 421 -14.25 3.00 1.31
C GLY A 421 -14.62 4.17 0.40
N PRO A 422 -15.72 4.88 0.64
CA PRO A 422 -16.07 6.03 -0.17
C PRO A 422 -15.11 7.19 0.05
N ASP A 423 -14.69 7.81 -1.06
CA ASP A 423 -13.93 9.04 -1.07
C ASP A 423 -14.32 9.86 -2.32
N HIS A 424 -14.49 11.18 -2.16
CA HIS A 424 -14.98 12.03 -3.25
C HIS A 424 -13.89 12.42 -4.25
N VAL A 425 -12.62 12.19 -3.93
CA VAL A 425 -11.47 12.51 -4.80
C VAL A 425 -11.01 11.25 -5.53
N ASP A 426 -10.64 10.21 -4.78
CA ASP A 426 -10.15 8.95 -5.31
C ASP A 426 -10.34 7.81 -4.29
N CYS A 427 -10.63 6.61 -4.75
CA CYS A 427 -10.83 5.45 -3.88
C CYS A 427 -9.56 4.99 -3.13
N HIS A 428 -8.38 5.47 -3.51
CA HIS A 428 -7.12 5.18 -2.81
C HIS A 428 -6.72 6.30 -1.83
N ARG A 429 -7.45 7.42 -1.80
CA ARG A 429 -7.12 8.50 -0.87
C ARG A 429 -7.39 8.08 0.57
N SER A 430 -6.37 8.23 1.42
CA SER A 430 -6.40 7.68 2.77
C SER A 430 -5.84 8.64 3.81
N VAL A 431 -5.85 8.20 5.06
CA VAL A 431 -5.37 8.95 6.22
C VAL A 431 -3.89 8.70 6.42
N ALA A 432 -3.11 9.76 6.66
CA ALA A 432 -1.73 9.64 7.10
C ALA A 432 -1.37 10.72 8.11
N PHE A 433 -0.45 10.40 9.01
CA PHE A 433 0.14 11.36 9.93
C PHE A 433 1.66 11.21 9.99
N VAL A 434 2.33 12.35 10.16
CA VAL A 434 3.73 12.41 10.55
C VAL A 434 3.83 13.18 11.87
N VAL A 435 4.37 12.54 12.88
CA VAL A 435 4.53 13.12 14.22
C VAL A 435 5.99 13.10 14.62
N SER A 436 6.59 14.27 14.76
CA SER A 436 7.95 14.45 15.26
C SER A 436 8.08 15.79 15.95
N ALA A 437 9.17 16.00 16.67
CA ALA A 437 9.49 17.31 17.22
C ALA A 437 9.78 18.38 16.15
N TYR A 438 9.84 18.00 14.87
CA TYR A 438 10.10 18.88 13.72
C TYR A 438 8.89 19.06 12.82
N THR A 439 7.78 18.36 13.09
CA THR A 439 6.55 18.49 12.28
C THR A 439 5.93 19.87 12.52
N PRO A 440 5.59 20.62 11.44
CA PRO A 440 4.89 21.90 11.58
C PRO A 440 3.57 21.73 12.34
N ARG A 441 3.31 22.65 13.27
CA ARG A 441 2.09 22.60 14.10
C ARG A 441 0.94 23.36 13.45
N ALA A 442 -0.27 22.78 13.54
CA ALA A 442 -1.53 23.36 13.08
C ALA A 442 -1.49 23.82 11.62
N ARG A 443 -0.93 22.98 10.74
CA ARG A 443 -0.81 23.24 9.31
C ARG A 443 -1.69 22.30 8.50
N VAL A 444 -1.88 22.63 7.22
CA VAL A 444 -2.43 21.76 6.18
C VAL A 444 -1.40 21.64 5.08
N ASP A 445 -1.17 20.44 4.61
CA ASP A 445 -0.35 20.17 3.42
C ASP A 445 -1.20 19.49 2.35
N HIS A 446 -1.34 20.16 1.20
CA HIS A 446 -2.10 19.71 0.04
C HIS A 446 -1.23 18.98 -1.01
N ARG A 447 0.06 18.75 -0.71
CA ARG A 447 0.93 18.02 -1.62
C ARG A 447 0.51 16.57 -1.71
N MET A 448 0.63 16.05 -2.93
CA MET A 448 0.38 14.63 -3.15
C MET A 448 1.53 13.80 -2.57
N TYR A 449 1.19 12.92 -1.65
CA TYR A 449 2.06 11.87 -1.13
C TYR A 449 1.37 10.51 -1.23
N SER A 450 2.17 9.46 -1.14
CA SER A 450 1.65 8.10 -1.12
C SER A 450 2.43 7.22 -0.14
N THR A 451 2.00 5.98 0.03
CA THR A 451 2.71 4.99 0.84
C THR A 451 4.19 4.90 0.44
N ALA A 452 4.50 4.92 -0.88
CA ALA A 452 5.89 4.95 -1.36
C ALA A 452 6.64 6.22 -0.89
N SER A 453 5.96 7.37 -0.73
CA SER A 453 6.58 8.59 -0.16
C SER A 453 6.96 8.41 1.30
N VAL A 454 6.16 7.67 2.06
CA VAL A 454 6.46 7.35 3.47
C VAL A 454 7.69 6.45 3.54
N VAL A 455 7.71 5.35 2.79
CA VAL A 455 8.85 4.42 2.74
C VAL A 455 10.13 5.16 2.33
N ALA A 456 10.10 5.94 1.25
CA ALA A 456 11.23 6.76 0.80
C ALA A 456 11.73 7.74 1.89
N THR A 457 10.80 8.31 2.67
CA THR A 457 11.17 9.24 3.75
C THR A 457 11.79 8.50 4.93
N ILE A 458 11.27 7.32 5.29
CA ILE A 458 11.86 6.44 6.32
C ILE A 458 13.28 6.03 5.92
N GLU A 459 13.46 5.57 4.69
CA GLU A 459 14.77 5.20 4.15
C GLU A 459 15.75 6.38 4.22
N LYS A 460 15.29 7.55 3.81
CA LYS A 460 16.14 8.75 3.85
C LYS A 460 16.55 9.14 5.25
N ILE A 461 15.66 9.03 6.23
CA ILE A 461 15.94 9.28 7.66
C ILE A 461 16.96 8.29 8.19
N LEU A 462 16.77 7.01 7.91
CA LEU A 462 17.60 5.92 8.43
C LEU A 462 18.88 5.68 7.61
N GLY A 463 19.07 6.41 6.50
CA GLY A 463 20.22 6.23 5.62
C GLY A 463 20.19 4.93 4.81
N LEU A 464 19.02 4.37 4.60
CA LEU A 464 18.81 3.16 3.80
C LEU A 464 18.80 3.47 2.30
N PRO A 465 19.24 2.54 1.46
CA PRO A 465 19.05 2.65 0.02
C PRO A 465 17.58 2.38 -0.33
N PRO A 466 17.05 2.98 -1.42
CA PRO A 466 15.72 2.65 -1.92
C PRO A 466 15.57 1.15 -2.21
N LEU A 467 14.38 0.60 -1.95
CA LEU A 467 14.05 -0.80 -2.19
C LEU A 467 13.58 -1.05 -3.62
N SER A 468 12.80 -0.13 -4.18
CA SER A 468 12.21 -0.25 -5.51
C SER A 468 12.40 1.03 -6.34
N GLN A 469 12.01 0.99 -7.60
CA GLN A 469 11.95 2.20 -8.41
C GLN A 469 10.90 3.21 -7.94
N TYR A 470 9.91 2.76 -7.18
CA TYR A 470 8.79 3.60 -6.75
C TYR A 470 9.20 4.53 -5.60
N ASP A 471 9.81 4.01 -4.54
CA ASP A 471 10.34 4.81 -3.43
C ASP A 471 11.56 5.63 -3.85
N GLU A 472 12.40 5.12 -4.76
CA GLU A 472 13.52 5.89 -5.34
C GLU A 472 13.05 7.20 -5.99
N ARG A 473 11.82 7.22 -6.53
CA ARG A 473 11.26 8.34 -7.27
C ARG A 473 10.11 9.04 -6.58
N ALA A 474 9.65 8.52 -5.45
CA ALA A 474 8.57 9.12 -4.68
C ALA A 474 8.99 10.48 -4.10
N PRO A 475 8.07 11.45 -4.01
CA PRO A 475 8.34 12.70 -3.33
C PRO A 475 8.57 12.45 -1.83
N LEU A 476 9.67 12.96 -1.28
CA LEU A 476 9.91 12.90 0.16
C LEU A 476 8.94 13.83 0.90
N MET A 477 8.49 13.42 2.06
CA MET A 477 7.64 14.21 2.95
C MET A 477 8.45 15.29 3.69
N ALA A 478 9.27 16.02 2.95
CA ALA A 478 10.23 16.99 3.48
C ALA A 478 9.57 18.15 4.26
N PHE A 479 8.34 18.53 3.87
CA PHE A 479 7.58 19.57 4.56
C PHE A 479 7.27 19.18 6.00
N GLU A 480 6.98 17.92 6.26
CA GLU A 480 6.64 17.40 7.57
C GLU A 480 7.81 17.49 8.57
N PHE A 481 9.00 17.81 8.10
CA PHE A 481 10.21 17.99 8.90
C PHE A 481 10.80 19.41 8.80
N SER A 482 10.02 20.36 8.30
CA SER A 482 10.42 21.76 8.13
C SER A 482 10.17 22.64 9.36
N GLY A 483 9.52 22.10 10.38
CA GLY A 483 9.23 22.78 11.63
C GLY A 483 10.48 23.06 12.45
N ARG A 484 10.40 24.04 13.33
CA ARG A 484 11.38 24.22 14.40
C ARG A 484 11.20 23.14 15.45
N LEU A 485 12.28 22.76 16.14
CA LEU A 485 12.20 21.82 17.25
C LEU A 485 11.12 22.25 18.27
N ASP A 486 10.09 21.46 18.37
CA ASP A 486 8.97 21.66 19.30
C ASP A 486 8.67 20.35 20.03
N VAL A 487 9.12 20.29 21.27
CA VAL A 487 8.99 19.11 22.14
C VAL A 487 7.76 19.15 23.03
N ARG A 488 6.77 20.02 22.73
CA ARG A 488 5.50 20.00 23.47
C ARG A 488 4.85 18.63 23.28
N PRO A 489 4.53 17.95 24.40
CA PRO A 489 3.96 16.63 24.32
C PRO A 489 2.52 16.68 23.80
N TYR A 490 2.17 15.68 23.00
CA TYR A 490 0.78 15.36 22.70
C TYR A 490 0.09 14.79 23.95
N ARG A 491 -1.21 14.98 24.05
CA ARG A 491 -2.03 14.38 25.08
C ARG A 491 -3.15 13.57 24.43
N ALA A 492 -3.19 12.28 24.74
CA ALA A 492 -4.24 11.41 24.24
C ALA A 492 -5.63 11.88 24.68
N VAL A 493 -6.53 11.96 23.72
CA VAL A 493 -7.93 12.32 23.96
C VAL A 493 -8.67 11.06 24.41
N PRO A 494 -9.36 11.08 25.55
CA PRO A 494 -10.17 9.96 25.98
C PRO A 494 -11.25 9.60 24.94
N ALA A 495 -11.54 8.31 24.80
CA ALA A 495 -12.61 7.86 23.92
C ALA A 495 -13.94 8.51 24.31
N ARG A 496 -14.67 9.03 23.33
CA ARG A 496 -16.01 9.60 23.50
C ARG A 496 -17.10 8.57 23.24
N THR A 497 -16.73 7.43 22.64
CA THR A 497 -17.60 6.29 22.34
C THR A 497 -17.26 5.13 23.26
N ALA A 498 -18.27 4.37 23.70
CA ALA A 498 -18.08 3.20 24.56
C ALA A 498 -17.31 2.10 23.81
N LEU A 499 -16.13 1.72 24.31
CA LEU A 499 -15.22 0.78 23.66
C LEU A 499 -15.69 -0.69 23.72
N ASP A 500 -16.62 -1.02 24.61
CA ASP A 500 -17.10 -2.39 24.84
C ASP A 500 -18.51 -2.65 24.28
N SER A 501 -19.08 -1.69 23.54
CA SER A 501 -20.36 -1.87 22.87
C SER A 501 -20.31 -3.05 21.91
N ARG A 502 -21.28 -3.98 22.02
CA ARG A 502 -21.29 -5.21 21.22
C ARG A 502 -22.49 -5.29 20.29
N ASN A 503 -22.24 -5.90 19.15
CA ASN A 503 -23.28 -6.22 18.19
C ASN A 503 -24.32 -7.18 18.79
N PRO A 504 -25.61 -6.97 18.55
CA PRO A 504 -26.65 -7.87 19.06
C PRO A 504 -26.49 -9.26 18.45
N ARG A 505 -26.78 -10.29 19.25
CA ARG A 505 -26.69 -11.69 18.79
C ARG A 505 -27.73 -12.06 17.73
N ARG A 506 -28.82 -11.29 17.62
CA ARG A 506 -29.90 -11.49 16.65
C ARG A 506 -30.24 -10.16 15.97
N GLY A 507 -30.32 -10.17 14.65
CA GLY A 507 -30.67 -9.01 13.85
C GLY A 507 -30.36 -9.25 12.37
N GLY A 508 -30.93 -8.46 11.46
CA GLY A 508 -30.70 -8.61 10.02
C GLY A 508 -29.24 -8.43 9.66
N LEU A 509 -28.62 -7.32 10.08
CA LEU A 509 -27.21 -7.03 9.80
C LEU A 509 -26.24 -8.04 10.43
N SER A 510 -26.55 -8.52 11.67
CA SER A 510 -25.71 -9.56 12.30
C SER A 510 -25.76 -10.89 11.55
N ARG A 511 -26.89 -11.21 10.90
CA ARG A 511 -27.03 -12.39 10.04
C ARG A 511 -26.19 -12.24 8.78
N ASP A 512 -26.20 -11.06 8.18
CA ASP A 512 -25.44 -10.77 6.97
C ASP A 512 -23.93 -10.79 7.25
N SER A 513 -23.49 -10.17 8.35
CA SER A 513 -22.09 -10.27 8.82
C SER A 513 -21.67 -11.69 9.19
N GLY A 514 -22.59 -12.54 9.65
CA GLY A 514 -22.30 -13.96 9.94
C GLY A 514 -21.91 -14.79 8.71
N ARG A 515 -22.14 -14.28 7.51
CA ARG A 515 -21.74 -14.89 6.24
C ARG A 515 -20.34 -14.44 5.78
N LEU A 516 -19.75 -13.44 6.44
CA LEU A 516 -18.44 -12.92 6.12
C LEU A 516 -17.37 -13.74 6.83
N ASP A 517 -16.31 -14.09 6.14
CA ASP A 517 -15.12 -14.66 6.77
C ASP A 517 -14.22 -13.52 7.26
N LEU A 518 -14.20 -13.30 8.56
CA LEU A 518 -13.43 -12.26 9.23
C LEU A 518 -12.31 -12.87 10.10
N ARG A 519 -11.86 -14.09 9.77
CA ARG A 519 -10.79 -14.78 10.53
C ARG A 519 -9.40 -14.46 10.03
N ARG A 520 -9.31 -13.99 8.81
CA ARG A 520 -8.07 -13.57 8.15
C ARG A 520 -8.29 -12.19 7.56
N GLU A 521 -7.23 -11.48 7.37
CA GLU A 521 -7.22 -10.23 6.62
C GLU A 521 -7.95 -10.43 5.31
N ASP A 522 -8.78 -9.50 4.92
CA ASP A 522 -9.53 -9.39 3.67
C ASP A 522 -10.25 -10.64 3.13
N SER A 523 -10.50 -11.63 3.98
CA SER A 523 -11.28 -12.81 3.56
C SER A 523 -12.76 -12.50 3.37
N ALA A 524 -13.24 -11.35 3.84
CA ALA A 524 -14.60 -10.88 3.65
C ALA A 524 -14.74 -10.17 2.29
N PRO A 525 -15.88 -10.33 1.58
CA PRO A 525 -16.15 -9.54 0.38
C PRO A 525 -16.43 -8.09 0.76
N GLU A 526 -15.61 -7.16 0.33
CA GLU A 526 -15.62 -5.75 0.74
C GLU A 526 -16.93 -5.01 0.44
N GLY A 527 -17.53 -5.21 -0.73
CA GLY A 527 -18.79 -4.55 -1.07
C GLY A 527 -19.89 -4.82 -0.04
N PRO A 528 -20.25 -6.09 0.26
CA PRO A 528 -21.16 -6.43 1.36
C PRO A 528 -20.65 -6.00 2.73
N PHE A 529 -19.34 -6.03 2.97
CA PHE A 529 -18.74 -5.59 4.22
C PHE A 529 -18.97 -4.08 4.46
N ASN A 530 -18.60 -3.24 3.48
CA ASN A 530 -18.78 -1.80 3.55
C ASN A 530 -20.25 -1.37 3.63
N GLU A 531 -21.17 -2.07 2.93
CA GLU A 531 -22.61 -1.83 3.04
C GLU A 531 -23.11 -2.10 4.47
N ILE A 532 -22.71 -3.23 5.06
CA ILE A 532 -23.09 -3.57 6.43
C ILE A 532 -22.50 -2.54 7.40
N LEU A 533 -21.26 -2.14 7.20
CA LEU A 533 -20.56 -1.15 8.02
C LEU A 533 -21.27 0.20 7.97
N TYR A 534 -21.56 0.71 6.77
CA TYR A 534 -22.29 1.96 6.59
C TYR A 534 -23.65 1.93 7.31
N ARG A 535 -24.45 0.90 7.09
CA ARG A 535 -25.77 0.75 7.74
C ARG A 535 -25.68 0.55 9.25
N ALA A 536 -24.60 0.00 9.74
CA ALA A 536 -24.40 -0.17 11.18
C ALA A 536 -24.13 1.16 11.89
N VAL A 537 -23.42 2.06 11.23
CA VAL A 537 -22.99 3.35 11.78
C VAL A 537 -24.06 4.43 11.52
N GLN A 538 -24.55 4.55 10.28
CA GLN A 538 -25.48 5.60 9.86
C GLN A 538 -26.96 5.23 10.07
N GLY A 539 -27.25 3.97 10.38
CA GLY A 539 -28.61 3.46 10.56
C GLY A 539 -29.15 2.71 9.34
N ARG A 540 -30.06 1.76 9.60
CA ARG A 540 -30.55 0.83 8.57
C ARG A 540 -31.28 1.47 7.40
N SER A 541 -31.90 2.62 7.64
CA SER A 541 -32.66 3.39 6.65
C SER A 541 -31.89 4.58 6.09
N ALA A 542 -30.62 4.74 6.45
CA ALA A 542 -29.82 5.84 5.93
C ALA A 542 -29.70 5.72 4.40
N PRO A 543 -30.00 6.80 3.64
CA PRO A 543 -29.79 6.80 2.20
C PRO A 543 -28.30 6.63 1.89
N ALA A 544 -27.99 5.99 0.76
CA ALA A 544 -26.62 5.93 0.29
C ALA A 544 -26.06 7.35 0.13
N PRO A 545 -24.81 7.59 0.52
CA PRO A 545 -24.20 8.89 0.34
C PRO A 545 -24.17 9.24 -1.15
N ARG A 546 -24.54 10.47 -1.47
CA ARG A 546 -24.37 11.01 -2.83
C ARG A 546 -23.04 11.70 -2.89
N VAL A 547 -22.08 11.07 -3.51
CA VAL A 547 -20.78 11.69 -3.77
C VAL A 547 -21.00 12.83 -4.77
N ARG A 548 -20.66 14.03 -4.39
CA ARG A 548 -20.63 15.16 -5.30
C ARG A 548 -19.23 15.29 -5.85
N PHE A 549 -19.06 14.99 -7.14
CA PHE A 549 -17.83 15.33 -7.85
C PHE A 549 -17.63 16.85 -7.81
N GLY A 550 -16.55 17.29 -7.24
CA GLY A 550 -16.18 18.68 -7.25
C GLY A 550 -14.76 18.85 -6.76
N VAL A 551 -13.82 18.98 -7.69
CA VAL A 551 -12.67 19.82 -7.42
C VAL A 551 -13.27 21.18 -7.07
N ARG A 552 -13.22 21.59 -5.81
CA ARG A 552 -13.40 23.01 -5.47
C ARG A 552 -12.32 23.73 -6.25
N ALA A 553 -12.71 24.39 -7.34
CA ALA A 553 -11.84 25.35 -7.98
C ALA A 553 -11.37 26.27 -6.86
N ALA A 554 -10.08 26.32 -6.62
CA ALA A 554 -9.49 27.29 -5.71
C ALA A 554 -10.10 28.64 -6.12
N GLY A 555 -10.80 29.27 -5.19
CA GLY A 555 -11.42 30.57 -5.43
C GLY A 555 -10.34 31.48 -5.98
N ARG A 556 -10.60 32.08 -7.12
CA ARG A 556 -9.88 33.28 -7.53
C ARG A 556 -10.28 34.31 -6.49
N ASP A 557 -9.39 34.57 -5.58
CA ASP A 557 -9.46 35.83 -4.83
C ASP A 557 -9.12 36.93 -5.85
N ASP A 558 -10.12 37.74 -6.17
CA ASP A 558 -9.94 39.03 -6.82
C ASP A 558 -9.33 40.03 -5.82
#